data_b2c35c3ac0bfc3a49aed871e8bbc6572
#
_entry.id   b2c35c3ac0bfc3a49aed871e8bbc6572
#
_cell.length_a   1.000
_cell.length_b   1.000
_cell.length_c   1.000
_cell.angle_alpha   90.00
_cell.angle_beta   90.00
_cell.angle_gamma   90.00
#
_symmetry.space_group_name_H-M   'P 1'
#
loop_
_entity.id
_entity.type
_entity.pdbx_description
1 polymer ?
#
loop_
_entity_poly.entity_id
_entity_poly.type
_entity_poly.pdbx_seq_one_letter_code
_entity_poly.pdbx_strand_id
1 'polypeptide(L)'
;MLRRWLLVLGVSMACSLQADVPRGFVDLGEAIPGIEVELRYFTEDNFVGAVIDGYESERCYITAEAATALKNVQAELESFGLGLKVFDAYRPQRAVDHFVRWAEDLDDTKMKARYYPDVEKKNLFRDGYIAAKSGHSRGSTVDLTIVAPDAGDSAELDMGTGWDYFGPKSWPSSTGVNAEARANRMLLQSLMVKHGFRPLAEEWWHFTLVDEPFPDTYFNFPVR
;
A
#
# COMPACT_ATOMS: atom_id res chain seq x y z
N MET A 1 -59.96 -12.14 37.44
CA MET A 1 -58.58 -12.62 37.48
C MET A 1 -57.92 -12.32 36.12
N LEU A 2 -57.16 -11.20 36.02
CA LEU A 2 -56.44 -10.81 34.81
C LEU A 2 -55.01 -11.34 34.88
N ARG A 3 -54.64 -12.27 33.99
CA ARG A 3 -53.25 -12.73 33.81
C ARG A 3 -52.51 -11.72 32.95
N ARG A 4 -51.52 -11.01 33.53
CA ARG A 4 -50.54 -10.19 32.79
C ARG A 4 -49.48 -11.09 32.22
N TRP A 5 -49.33 -11.12 30.88
CA TRP A 5 -48.18 -11.70 30.19
C TRP A 5 -47.06 -10.68 30.12
N LEU A 6 -45.94 -10.96 30.76
CA LEU A 6 -44.68 -10.20 30.58
C LEU A 6 -43.98 -10.71 29.29
N LEU A 7 -43.96 -9.87 28.29
CA LEU A 7 -43.08 -10.08 27.13
C LEU A 7 -41.65 -9.70 27.55
N VAL A 8 -40.76 -10.69 27.64
CA VAL A 8 -39.32 -10.46 27.78
C VAL A 8 -38.74 -10.29 26.36
N LEU A 9 -38.46 -9.06 25.98
CA LEU A 9 -37.65 -8.75 24.77
C LEU A 9 -36.19 -9.12 25.05
N GLY A 10 -35.78 -10.25 24.52
CA GLY A 10 -34.36 -10.62 24.46
C GLY A 10 -33.63 -9.75 23.46
N VAL A 11 -32.86 -8.78 23.91
CA VAL A 11 -31.90 -8.06 23.07
C VAL A 11 -30.73 -9.01 22.78
N SER A 12 -30.72 -9.61 21.59
CA SER A 12 -29.59 -10.36 21.09
C SER A 12 -28.49 -9.37 20.69
N MET A 13 -27.50 -9.20 21.56
CA MET A 13 -26.30 -8.45 21.28
C MET A 13 -25.44 -9.30 20.31
N ALA A 14 -25.58 -9.03 19.01
CA ALA A 14 -24.64 -9.58 18.02
C ALA A 14 -23.26 -8.99 18.32
N CYS A 15 -22.43 -9.75 19.01
CA CYS A 15 -21.01 -9.46 19.13
C CYS A 15 -20.39 -9.69 17.75
N SER A 16 -20.20 -8.61 16.98
CA SER A 16 -19.38 -8.68 15.77
C SER A 16 -17.97 -9.06 16.23
N LEU A 17 -17.55 -10.26 15.90
CA LEU A 17 -16.14 -10.70 16.00
C LEU A 17 -15.33 -9.82 15.05
N GLN A 18 -14.91 -8.67 15.56
CA GLN A 18 -13.93 -7.81 14.92
C GLN A 18 -12.63 -8.61 14.94
N ALA A 19 -12.11 -8.97 13.77
CA ALA A 19 -10.79 -9.59 13.72
C ALA A 19 -9.79 -8.54 14.21
N ASP A 20 -9.20 -8.78 15.37
CA ASP A 20 -8.24 -7.86 15.96
C ASP A 20 -6.98 -7.78 15.08
N VAL A 21 -6.41 -6.59 14.99
CA VAL A 21 -5.10 -6.38 14.35
C VAL A 21 -4.07 -7.22 15.11
N PRO A 22 -3.29 -8.10 14.45
CA PRO A 22 -2.31 -8.94 15.12
C PRO A 22 -1.27 -8.12 15.89
N ARG A 23 -0.74 -8.70 16.96
CA ARG A 23 0.37 -8.09 17.70
C ARG A 23 1.56 -7.86 16.76
N GLY A 24 2.23 -6.73 16.93
CA GLY A 24 3.35 -6.31 16.09
C GLY A 24 2.96 -5.41 14.94
N PHE A 25 1.65 -5.18 14.70
CA PHE A 25 1.18 -4.18 13.75
C PHE A 25 0.72 -2.91 14.45
N VAL A 26 0.91 -1.78 13.78
CA VAL A 26 0.45 -0.45 14.19
C VAL A 26 -0.27 0.23 13.02
N ASP A 27 -1.17 1.16 13.32
CA ASP A 27 -1.70 2.09 12.31
C ASP A 27 -0.65 3.16 12.01
N LEU A 28 -0.32 3.33 10.74
CA LEU A 28 0.78 4.20 10.30
C LEU A 28 0.49 5.68 10.58
N GLY A 29 -0.75 6.13 10.35
CA GLY A 29 -1.15 7.50 10.62
C GLY A 29 -1.13 7.86 12.11
N GLU A 30 -1.40 6.87 12.98
CA GLU A 30 -1.27 7.07 14.44
C GLU A 30 0.19 7.00 14.89
N ALA A 31 1.02 6.16 14.26
CA ALA A 31 2.42 5.95 14.65
C ALA A 31 3.36 7.06 14.18
N ILE A 32 3.06 7.70 13.04
CA ILE A 32 3.91 8.75 12.43
C ILE A 32 3.04 9.97 12.13
N PRO A 33 2.87 10.89 13.08
CA PRO A 33 2.16 12.15 12.84
C PRO A 33 2.81 12.92 11.67
N GLY A 34 1.98 13.39 10.73
CA GLY A 34 2.44 14.13 9.56
C GLY A 34 2.75 13.29 8.32
N ILE A 35 2.75 11.95 8.43
CA ILE A 35 2.76 11.12 7.24
C ILE A 35 1.41 11.17 6.53
N GLU A 36 1.41 11.30 5.21
CA GLU A 36 0.18 11.23 4.43
C GLU A 36 -0.14 9.78 4.07
N VAL A 37 -1.43 9.43 4.11
CA VAL A 37 -1.93 8.12 3.71
C VAL A 37 -3.01 8.31 2.65
N GLU A 38 -2.83 7.67 1.50
CA GLU A 38 -3.80 7.66 0.39
C GLU A 38 -3.95 6.21 -0.10
N LEU A 39 -4.74 5.41 0.63
CA LEU A 39 -4.93 4.00 0.30
C LEU A 39 -5.78 3.82 -0.97
N ARG A 40 -5.13 3.75 -2.13
CA ARG A 40 -5.81 3.63 -3.42
C ARG A 40 -6.56 2.33 -3.59
N TYR A 41 -6.14 1.26 -2.94
CA TYR A 41 -6.87 -0.02 -2.95
C TYR A 41 -8.19 0.00 -2.17
N PHE A 42 -8.39 0.99 -1.30
CA PHE A 42 -9.69 1.28 -0.67
C PHE A 42 -10.63 2.06 -1.59
N THR A 43 -10.16 2.52 -2.74
CA THR A 43 -10.92 3.26 -3.76
C THR A 43 -10.91 2.53 -5.10
N GLU A 44 -11.55 3.12 -6.12
CA GLU A 44 -11.48 2.63 -7.51
C GLU A 44 -10.23 3.16 -8.25
N ASP A 45 -9.43 4.04 -7.64
CA ASP A 45 -8.25 4.65 -8.26
C ASP A 45 -7.00 3.74 -8.15
N ASN A 46 -7.09 2.56 -8.78
CA ASN A 46 -6.04 1.56 -8.84
C ASN A 46 -6.09 0.80 -10.18
N PHE A 47 -5.15 -0.11 -10.44
CA PHE A 47 -5.04 -0.80 -11.72
C PHE A 47 -6.19 -1.78 -12.03
N VAL A 48 -6.95 -2.18 -11.00
CA VAL A 48 -8.16 -3.00 -11.17
C VAL A 48 -9.36 -2.12 -11.51
N GLY A 49 -9.42 -0.89 -10.97
CA GLY A 49 -10.53 0.05 -11.10
C GLY A 49 -11.76 -0.38 -10.30
N ALA A 50 -11.54 -0.96 -9.13
CA ALA A 50 -12.54 -1.33 -8.13
C ALA A 50 -11.92 -1.30 -6.74
N VAL A 51 -12.73 -1.21 -5.69
CA VAL A 51 -12.27 -1.43 -4.31
C VAL A 51 -11.76 -2.86 -4.17
N ILE A 52 -10.59 -3.02 -3.58
CA ILE A 52 -9.91 -4.32 -3.47
C ILE A 52 -10.39 -5.07 -2.22
N ASP A 53 -10.59 -6.37 -2.35
CA ASP A 53 -11.04 -7.24 -1.26
C ASP A 53 -10.14 -7.12 -0.03
N GLY A 54 -10.77 -6.86 1.13
CA GLY A 54 -10.06 -6.75 2.40
C GLY A 54 -9.63 -5.35 2.78
N TYR A 55 -9.80 -4.35 1.92
CA TYR A 55 -9.70 -2.93 2.28
C TYR A 55 -11.10 -2.42 2.63
N GLU A 56 -11.37 -2.29 3.93
CA GLU A 56 -12.69 -1.96 4.50
C GLU A 56 -12.71 -0.57 5.16
N SER A 57 -11.52 0.07 5.31
CA SER A 57 -11.35 1.42 5.82
C SER A 57 -10.07 2.07 5.28
N GLU A 58 -9.90 3.37 5.55
CA GLU A 58 -8.68 4.13 5.20
C GLU A 58 -7.52 3.93 6.18
N ARG A 59 -7.57 2.91 7.04
CA ARG A 59 -6.47 2.60 7.95
C ARG A 59 -5.31 1.95 7.22
N CYS A 60 -4.09 2.35 7.60
CA CYS A 60 -2.87 1.85 6.99
C CYS A 60 -2.04 1.10 8.04
N TYR A 61 -2.06 -0.23 8.01
CA TYR A 61 -1.31 -1.04 8.96
C TYR A 61 0.08 -1.40 8.42
N ILE A 62 1.04 -1.43 9.34
CA ILE A 62 2.42 -1.86 9.06
C ILE A 62 3.00 -2.48 10.35
N THR A 63 4.09 -3.25 10.25
CA THR A 63 4.79 -3.73 11.45
C THR A 63 5.40 -2.57 12.24
N ALA A 64 5.47 -2.69 13.55
CA ALA A 64 6.00 -1.64 14.43
C ALA A 64 7.48 -1.31 14.12
N GLU A 65 8.26 -2.32 13.70
CA GLU A 65 9.65 -2.16 13.28
C GLU A 65 9.74 -1.33 11.99
N ALA A 66 8.90 -1.63 10.98
CA ALA A 66 8.87 -0.86 9.74
C ALA A 66 8.33 0.57 9.98
N ALA A 67 7.33 0.76 10.84
CA ALA A 67 6.87 2.09 11.25
C ALA A 67 7.98 2.91 11.91
N THR A 68 8.79 2.28 12.78
CA THR A 68 9.94 2.95 13.41
C THR A 68 10.97 3.40 12.38
N ALA A 69 11.28 2.56 11.40
CA ALA A 69 12.19 2.90 10.32
C ALA A 69 11.65 4.03 9.43
N LEU A 70 10.36 3.97 9.06
CA LEU A 70 9.70 5.03 8.27
C LEU A 70 9.64 6.37 9.02
N LYS A 71 9.43 6.35 10.33
CA LYS A 71 9.46 7.56 11.16
C LYS A 71 10.79 8.29 11.04
N ASN A 72 11.91 7.58 10.94
CA ASN A 72 13.21 8.18 10.75
C ASN A 72 13.37 8.78 9.34
N VAL A 73 12.81 8.13 8.31
CA VAL A 73 12.77 8.70 6.95
C VAL A 73 11.94 9.99 6.93
N GLN A 74 10.75 9.97 7.52
CA GLN A 74 9.86 11.14 7.62
C GLN A 74 10.57 12.31 8.31
N ALA A 75 11.17 12.09 9.47
CA ALA A 75 11.88 13.12 10.24
C ALA A 75 13.06 13.73 9.46
N GLU A 76 13.74 12.93 8.64
CA GLU A 76 14.83 13.47 7.80
C GLU A 76 14.28 14.34 6.65
N LEU A 77 13.19 13.93 6.00
CA LEU A 77 12.52 14.71 4.96
C LEU A 77 11.95 16.02 5.49
N GLU A 78 11.36 16.03 6.68
CA GLU A 78 10.80 17.22 7.32
C GLU A 78 11.83 18.34 7.48
N SER A 79 13.11 18.00 7.68
CA SER A 79 14.18 19.00 7.77
C SER A 79 14.42 19.77 6.46
N PHE A 80 13.86 19.27 5.36
CA PHE A 80 13.90 19.90 4.03
C PHE A 80 12.54 20.43 3.57
N GLY A 81 11.52 20.45 4.45
CA GLY A 81 10.15 20.84 4.09
C GLY A 81 9.45 19.79 3.21
N LEU A 82 9.88 18.54 3.28
CA LEU A 82 9.32 17.40 2.55
C LEU A 82 8.69 16.40 3.51
N GLY A 83 7.86 15.51 2.99
CA GLY A 83 7.24 14.43 3.75
C GLY A 83 7.03 13.18 2.91
N LEU A 84 6.49 12.15 3.53
CA LEU A 84 6.09 10.90 2.86
C LEU A 84 4.58 10.87 2.63
N LYS A 85 4.18 10.28 1.50
CA LYS A 85 2.83 9.82 1.22
C LYS A 85 2.86 8.33 0.92
N VAL A 86 2.01 7.55 1.62
CA VAL A 86 1.91 6.10 1.50
C VAL A 86 0.65 5.73 0.71
N PHE A 87 0.83 4.91 -0.33
CA PHE A 87 -0.25 4.39 -1.18
C PHE A 87 -0.73 3.01 -0.72
N ASP A 88 0.17 2.18 -0.18
CA ASP A 88 -0.11 0.86 0.36
C ASP A 88 0.97 0.43 1.37
N ALA A 89 0.57 -0.37 2.37
CA ALA A 89 1.51 -0.98 3.30
C ALA A 89 1.13 -2.45 3.55
N TYR A 90 0.54 -2.82 4.67
CA TYR A 90 0.02 -4.16 4.83
C TYR A 90 -1.14 -4.40 3.85
N ARG A 91 -1.01 -5.44 3.02
CA ARG A 91 -2.02 -5.90 2.05
C ARG A 91 -2.49 -7.30 2.45
N PRO A 92 -3.78 -7.50 2.80
CA PRO A 92 -4.28 -8.82 3.14
C PRO A 92 -4.11 -9.81 1.97
N GLN A 93 -3.86 -11.09 2.27
CA GLN A 93 -3.73 -12.11 1.21
C GLN A 93 -4.96 -12.14 0.28
N ARG A 94 -6.18 -11.91 0.79
CA ARG A 94 -7.40 -11.83 -0.03
C ARG A 94 -7.36 -10.73 -1.09
N ALA A 95 -6.64 -9.63 -0.84
CA ALA A 95 -6.40 -8.58 -1.83
C ALA A 95 -5.50 -9.08 -2.96
N VAL A 96 -4.45 -9.81 -2.61
CA VAL A 96 -3.57 -10.48 -3.60
C VAL A 96 -4.36 -11.49 -4.42
N ASP A 97 -5.23 -12.26 -3.79
CA ASP A 97 -6.12 -13.22 -4.47
C ASP A 97 -7.11 -12.49 -5.41
N HIS A 98 -7.55 -11.28 -5.06
CA HIS A 98 -8.36 -10.43 -5.96
C HIS A 98 -7.57 -10.03 -7.19
N PHE A 99 -6.30 -9.60 -7.05
CA PHE A 99 -5.44 -9.27 -8.18
C PHE A 99 -5.23 -10.47 -9.12
N VAL A 100 -5.06 -11.66 -8.56
CA VAL A 100 -4.94 -12.90 -9.35
C VAL A 100 -6.21 -13.13 -10.18
N ARG A 101 -7.39 -13.09 -9.56
CA ARG A 101 -8.68 -13.27 -10.28
C ARG A 101 -8.88 -12.21 -11.36
N TRP A 102 -8.56 -10.94 -11.05
CA TRP A 102 -8.63 -9.86 -12.03
C TRP A 102 -7.68 -10.08 -13.21
N ALA A 103 -6.45 -10.54 -12.96
CA ALA A 103 -5.46 -10.77 -14.03
C ALA A 103 -5.83 -11.95 -14.93
N GLU A 104 -6.59 -12.92 -14.43
CA GLU A 104 -7.14 -14.05 -15.21
C GLU A 104 -8.30 -13.62 -16.12
N ASP A 105 -9.06 -12.58 -15.77
CA ASP A 105 -10.08 -11.97 -16.63
C ASP A 105 -9.43 -11.06 -17.68
N LEU A 106 -9.09 -11.62 -18.84
CA LEU A 106 -8.37 -10.90 -19.89
C LEU A 106 -9.21 -9.80 -20.56
N ASP A 107 -10.53 -9.81 -20.39
CA ASP A 107 -11.45 -8.83 -21.00
C ASP A 107 -11.57 -7.56 -20.14
N ASP A 108 -11.32 -7.61 -18.84
CA ASP A 108 -11.31 -6.44 -17.96
C ASP A 108 -10.03 -5.61 -18.16
N THR A 109 -10.06 -4.72 -19.14
CA THR A 109 -8.92 -3.84 -19.48
C THR A 109 -9.21 -2.35 -19.26
N LYS A 110 -10.24 -2.01 -18.47
CA LYS A 110 -10.72 -0.62 -18.27
C LYS A 110 -9.63 0.34 -17.78
N MET A 111 -8.67 -0.14 -17.00
CA MET A 111 -7.57 0.67 -16.45
C MET A 111 -6.26 0.55 -17.25
N LYS A 112 -6.25 -0.18 -18.37
CA LYS A 112 -5.04 -0.44 -19.16
C LYS A 112 -4.33 0.85 -19.60
N ALA A 113 -5.07 1.82 -20.10
CA ALA A 113 -4.48 3.05 -20.65
C ALA A 113 -3.68 3.84 -19.59
N ARG A 114 -4.06 3.75 -18.33
CA ARG A 114 -3.42 4.48 -17.22
C ARG A 114 -2.29 3.70 -16.57
N TYR A 115 -2.51 2.41 -16.29
CA TYR A 115 -1.60 1.64 -15.43
C TYR A 115 -0.68 0.67 -16.19
N TYR A 116 -1.10 0.14 -17.36
CA TYR A 116 -0.30 -0.83 -18.11
C TYR A 116 -0.45 -0.68 -19.63
N PRO A 117 -0.26 0.56 -20.19
CA PRO A 117 -0.53 0.83 -21.60
C PRO A 117 0.30 -0.05 -22.53
N ASP A 118 1.53 -0.33 -22.15
CA ASP A 118 2.53 -1.03 -22.97
C ASP A 118 2.65 -2.53 -22.60
N VAL A 119 1.86 -3.02 -21.62
CA VAL A 119 1.89 -4.41 -21.17
C VAL A 119 0.60 -5.13 -21.54
N GLU A 120 0.73 -6.31 -22.15
CA GLU A 120 -0.42 -7.18 -22.40
C GLU A 120 -0.87 -7.88 -21.13
N LYS A 121 -2.16 -7.79 -20.76
CA LYS A 121 -2.69 -8.33 -19.49
C LYS A 121 -2.36 -9.81 -19.28
N LYS A 122 -2.38 -10.63 -20.34
CA LYS A 122 -1.99 -12.05 -20.31
C LYS A 122 -0.55 -12.31 -19.86
N ASN A 123 0.29 -11.28 -19.89
CA ASN A 123 1.72 -11.38 -19.54
C ASN A 123 2.02 -10.94 -18.11
N LEU A 124 1.05 -10.39 -17.35
CA LEU A 124 1.26 -9.80 -16.03
C LEU A 124 1.92 -10.77 -15.02
N PHE A 125 1.52 -12.05 -15.05
CA PHE A 125 2.17 -13.09 -14.23
C PHE A 125 3.58 -13.40 -14.69
N ARG A 126 3.78 -13.57 -15.99
CA ARG A 126 5.10 -13.88 -16.57
C ARG A 126 6.09 -12.76 -16.31
N ASP A 127 5.64 -11.52 -16.42
CA ASP A 127 6.48 -10.33 -16.31
C ASP A 127 6.63 -9.87 -14.84
N GLY A 128 6.02 -10.61 -13.88
CA GLY A 128 6.23 -10.43 -12.44
C GLY A 128 5.39 -9.33 -11.79
N TYR A 129 4.47 -8.67 -12.54
CA TYR A 129 3.61 -7.62 -11.98
C TYR A 129 2.52 -8.17 -11.06
N ILE A 130 2.03 -9.38 -11.32
CA ILE A 130 1.05 -10.07 -10.48
C ILE A 130 1.64 -11.40 -10.01
N ALA A 131 1.51 -11.68 -8.72
CA ALA A 131 1.97 -12.92 -8.10
C ALA A 131 0.95 -13.43 -7.10
N ALA A 132 0.98 -14.74 -6.81
CA ALA A 132 0.08 -15.37 -5.83
C ALA A 132 0.40 -15.03 -4.37
N LYS A 133 1.56 -14.41 -4.11
CA LYS A 133 2.01 -13.94 -2.79
C LYS A 133 2.68 -12.59 -2.94
N SER A 134 2.54 -11.73 -1.92
CA SER A 134 3.13 -10.39 -1.91
C SER A 134 3.91 -10.15 -0.62
N GLY A 135 5.02 -9.41 -0.72
CA GLY A 135 5.75 -8.90 0.44
C GLY A 135 4.88 -8.08 1.38
N HIS A 136 3.93 -7.32 0.84
CA HIS A 136 2.96 -6.54 1.62
C HIS A 136 2.14 -7.37 2.60
N SER A 137 1.80 -8.62 2.26
CA SER A 137 1.04 -9.50 3.15
C SER A 137 1.83 -9.94 4.39
N ARG A 138 3.15 -9.70 4.42
CA ARG A 138 4.00 -9.92 5.60
C ARG A 138 4.05 -8.71 6.54
N GLY A 139 3.55 -7.54 6.08
CA GLY A 139 3.36 -6.34 6.87
C GLY A 139 4.56 -5.40 7.01
N SER A 140 5.69 -5.68 6.35
CA SER A 140 6.89 -4.82 6.40
C SER A 140 7.31 -4.26 5.05
N THR A 141 6.40 -4.32 4.07
CA THR A 141 6.55 -3.72 2.74
C THR A 141 5.66 -2.50 2.63
N VAL A 142 6.12 -1.47 1.95
CA VAL A 142 5.40 -0.21 1.77
C VAL A 142 5.63 0.34 0.36
N ASP A 143 4.56 0.88 -0.22
CA ASP A 143 4.57 1.66 -1.44
C ASP A 143 4.34 3.14 -1.10
N LEU A 144 5.26 4.01 -1.51
CA LEU A 144 5.24 5.40 -1.07
C LEU A 144 5.94 6.35 -2.04
N THR A 145 5.71 7.64 -1.84
CA THR A 145 6.37 8.74 -2.56
C THR A 145 6.80 9.85 -1.60
N ILE A 146 7.50 10.86 -2.13
CA ILE A 146 7.83 12.11 -1.42
C ILE A 146 6.81 13.16 -1.82
N VAL A 147 6.36 13.95 -0.84
CA VAL A 147 5.48 15.11 -1.02
C VAL A 147 6.13 16.38 -0.51
N ALA A 148 5.71 17.53 -1.06
CA ALA A 148 6.02 18.86 -0.56
C ALA A 148 4.74 19.48 0.04
N PRO A 149 4.48 19.35 1.36
CA PRO A 149 3.21 19.74 1.98
C PRO A 149 2.86 21.22 1.80
N ASP A 150 3.86 22.10 1.75
CA ASP A 150 3.68 23.55 1.61
C ASP A 150 3.37 24.00 0.17
N ALA A 151 3.44 23.11 -0.82
CA ALA A 151 3.20 23.44 -2.23
C ALA A 151 1.70 23.47 -2.63
N GLY A 152 0.77 23.34 -1.67
CA GLY A 152 -0.69 23.23 -1.88
C GLY A 152 -1.06 21.82 -2.35
N ASP A 153 -2.26 21.35 -1.96
CA ASP A 153 -2.81 20.01 -2.24
C ASP A 153 -1.75 18.88 -2.28
N SER A 154 -0.82 18.89 -1.30
CA SER A 154 0.23 17.85 -1.12
C SER A 154 0.90 17.43 -2.42
N ALA A 155 1.60 18.37 -3.08
CA ALA A 155 2.22 18.11 -4.37
C ALA A 155 3.24 16.94 -4.26
N GLU A 156 2.92 15.81 -4.87
CA GLU A 156 3.88 14.71 -5.05
C GLU A 156 5.06 15.20 -5.90
N LEU A 157 6.29 14.82 -5.53
CA LEU A 157 7.43 15.04 -6.41
C LEU A 157 7.26 14.20 -7.68
N ASP A 158 7.63 14.79 -8.83
CA ASP A 158 7.59 14.07 -10.10
C ASP A 158 8.52 12.84 -10.05
N MET A 159 7.95 11.67 -10.09
CA MET A 159 8.66 10.38 -10.16
C MET A 159 8.71 9.83 -11.60
N GLY A 160 8.18 10.56 -12.59
CA GLY A 160 8.19 10.18 -14.02
C GLY A 160 7.16 9.15 -14.43
N THR A 161 6.57 8.41 -13.48
CA THR A 161 5.38 7.59 -13.65
C THR A 161 4.53 7.67 -12.38
N GLY A 162 3.25 7.42 -12.50
CA GLY A 162 2.39 7.20 -11.33
C GLY A 162 2.77 5.91 -10.59
N TRP A 163 2.25 5.76 -9.39
CA TRP A 163 2.27 4.53 -8.63
C TRP A 163 1.50 3.42 -9.39
N ASP A 164 1.93 2.16 -9.25
CA ASP A 164 1.38 0.99 -9.94
C ASP A 164 1.39 1.07 -11.48
N TYR A 165 2.24 1.91 -12.05
CA TYR A 165 2.46 1.88 -13.50
C TYR A 165 3.33 0.67 -13.89
N PHE A 166 2.75 -0.33 -14.54
CA PHE A 166 3.45 -1.53 -15.00
C PHE A 166 4.23 -1.25 -16.28
N GLY A 167 5.54 -1.32 -16.17
CA GLY A 167 6.43 -1.11 -17.31
C GLY A 167 7.82 -0.63 -16.93
N PRO A 168 8.81 -0.77 -17.82
CA PRO A 168 10.22 -0.41 -17.54
C PRO A 168 10.44 1.07 -17.18
N LYS A 169 9.48 1.95 -17.46
CA LYS A 169 9.55 3.35 -17.01
C LYS A 169 9.47 3.48 -15.49
N SER A 170 8.85 2.54 -14.79
CA SER A 170 8.75 2.53 -13.32
C SER A 170 10.00 1.98 -12.63
N TRP A 171 10.92 1.38 -13.34
CA TRP A 171 12.14 0.87 -12.73
C TRP A 171 12.99 2.02 -12.18
N PRO A 172 13.52 1.94 -10.96
CA PRO A 172 14.41 2.96 -10.40
C PRO A 172 15.56 3.33 -11.33
N SER A 173 16.09 2.35 -12.08
CA SER A 173 17.18 2.50 -13.05
C SER A 173 16.76 3.08 -14.41
N SER A 174 15.46 3.33 -14.63
CA SER A 174 14.96 3.78 -15.94
C SER A 174 15.57 5.11 -16.37
N THR A 175 16.12 5.14 -17.59
CA THR A 175 16.54 6.38 -18.26
C THR A 175 15.44 6.98 -19.14
N GLY A 176 14.29 6.32 -19.23
CA GLY A 176 13.14 6.74 -20.01
C GLY A 176 12.27 7.84 -19.34
N VAL A 177 12.73 8.39 -18.20
CA VAL A 177 12.10 9.50 -17.48
C VAL A 177 13.07 10.69 -17.42
N ASN A 178 12.56 11.90 -17.12
CA ASN A 178 13.38 13.11 -17.07
C ASN A 178 14.42 13.09 -15.92
N ALA A 179 15.34 14.05 -15.91
CA ALA A 179 16.42 14.11 -14.92
C ALA A 179 15.93 14.39 -13.51
N GLU A 180 14.87 15.19 -13.36
CA GLU A 180 14.24 15.51 -12.08
C GLU A 180 13.63 14.26 -11.45
N ALA A 181 12.83 13.51 -12.20
CA ALA A 181 12.24 12.26 -11.73
C ALA A 181 13.31 11.25 -11.29
N ARG A 182 14.42 11.13 -12.03
CA ARG A 182 15.54 10.27 -11.62
C ARG A 182 16.18 10.74 -10.31
N ALA A 183 16.33 12.06 -10.12
CA ALA A 183 16.87 12.62 -8.89
C ALA A 183 15.93 12.37 -7.69
N ASN A 184 14.62 12.54 -7.89
CA ASN A 184 13.61 12.30 -6.86
C ASN A 184 13.56 10.83 -6.45
N ARG A 185 13.61 9.89 -7.41
CA ARG A 185 13.72 8.44 -7.12
C ARG A 185 15.01 8.10 -6.37
N MET A 186 16.13 8.72 -6.75
CA MET A 186 17.42 8.50 -6.07
C MET A 186 17.37 9.03 -4.63
N LEU A 187 16.74 10.18 -4.38
CA LEU A 187 16.53 10.72 -3.04
C LEU A 187 15.72 9.75 -2.19
N LEU A 188 14.54 9.33 -2.69
CA LEU A 188 13.67 8.38 -2.00
C LEU A 188 14.42 7.08 -1.68
N GLN A 189 15.02 6.45 -2.68
CA GLN A 189 15.76 5.20 -2.50
C GLN A 189 16.90 5.33 -1.50
N SER A 190 17.67 6.44 -1.55
CA SER A 190 18.81 6.66 -0.66
C SER A 190 18.37 6.77 0.79
N LEU A 191 17.27 7.48 1.07
CA LEU A 191 16.71 7.61 2.42
C LEU A 191 16.15 6.28 2.92
N MET A 192 15.38 5.58 2.09
CA MET A 192 14.80 4.28 2.45
C MET A 192 15.90 3.25 2.76
N VAL A 193 16.93 3.16 1.93
CA VAL A 193 18.08 2.23 2.15
C VAL A 193 18.85 2.61 3.41
N LYS A 194 19.10 3.91 3.64
CA LYS A 194 19.75 4.40 4.86
C LYS A 194 19.02 3.96 6.14
N HIS A 195 17.70 3.87 6.08
CA HIS A 195 16.85 3.51 7.22
C HIS A 195 16.40 2.04 7.21
N GLY A 196 17.14 1.16 6.50
CA GLY A 196 17.00 -0.30 6.61
C GLY A 196 15.99 -0.95 5.66
N PHE A 197 15.52 -0.24 4.65
CA PHE A 197 14.69 -0.82 3.61
C PHE A 197 15.52 -1.24 2.38
N ARG A 198 15.06 -2.28 1.69
CA ARG A 198 15.56 -2.64 0.36
C ARG A 198 14.53 -2.28 -0.71
N PRO A 199 14.95 -1.67 -1.84
CA PRO A 199 14.07 -1.36 -2.96
C PRO A 199 13.76 -2.62 -3.77
N LEU A 200 12.66 -2.58 -4.54
CA LEU A 200 12.39 -3.48 -5.65
C LEU A 200 12.99 -2.90 -6.94
N ALA A 201 13.55 -3.76 -7.78
CA ALA A 201 14.24 -3.31 -9.00
C ALA A 201 13.29 -2.84 -10.11
N GLU A 202 12.03 -3.26 -10.06
CA GLU A 202 11.00 -3.00 -11.06
C GLU A 202 10.03 -1.87 -10.70
N GLU A 203 10.07 -1.37 -9.42
CA GLU A 203 9.09 -0.42 -8.89
C GLU A 203 9.79 0.65 -8.04
N TRP A 204 9.74 1.93 -8.45
CA TRP A 204 10.42 3.00 -7.75
C TRP A 204 9.81 3.31 -6.36
N TRP A 205 8.55 2.96 -6.14
CA TRP A 205 7.78 3.22 -4.92
C TRP A 205 7.91 2.13 -3.85
N HIS A 206 8.34 0.91 -4.23
CA HIS A 206 8.23 -0.31 -3.43
C HIS A 206 9.48 -0.60 -2.61
N PHE A 207 9.30 -0.72 -1.29
CA PHE A 207 10.37 -0.97 -0.34
C PHE A 207 9.95 -1.99 0.71
N THR A 208 10.84 -2.93 1.04
CA THR A 208 10.64 -3.91 2.10
C THR A 208 11.69 -3.73 3.19
N LEU A 209 11.31 -3.73 4.46
CA LEU A 209 12.26 -3.71 5.57
C LEU A 209 13.18 -4.96 5.48
N VAL A 210 14.50 -4.77 5.64
CA VAL A 210 15.46 -5.88 5.52
C VAL A 210 15.25 -6.90 6.65
N ASP A 211 15.12 -6.41 7.88
CA ASP A 211 14.94 -7.24 9.07
C ASP A 211 13.44 -7.29 9.43
N GLU A 212 12.62 -7.83 8.53
CA GLU A 212 11.18 -7.95 8.76
C GLU A 212 10.89 -9.00 9.86
N PRO A 213 9.98 -8.68 10.81
CA PRO A 213 9.70 -9.58 11.96
C PRO A 213 8.94 -10.85 11.55
N PHE A 214 8.26 -10.84 10.39
CA PHE A 214 7.43 -11.95 9.92
C PHE A 214 7.79 -12.40 8.51
N PRO A 215 9.04 -12.82 8.22
CA PRO A 215 9.51 -13.06 6.85
C PRO A 215 8.78 -14.18 6.09
N ASP A 216 8.13 -15.10 6.84
CA ASP A 216 7.46 -16.28 6.28
C ASP A 216 5.94 -16.30 6.51
N THR A 217 5.39 -15.24 7.15
CA THR A 217 3.97 -15.19 7.51
C THR A 217 3.20 -14.25 6.61
N TYR A 218 2.24 -14.80 5.85
CA TYR A 218 1.33 -14.03 4.99
C TYR A 218 0.00 -13.86 5.72
N PHE A 219 -0.24 -12.66 6.20
CA PHE A 219 -1.45 -12.34 6.96
C PHE A 219 -2.65 -12.11 6.05
N ASN A 220 -3.86 -12.29 6.63
CA ASN A 220 -5.12 -12.10 5.89
C ASN A 220 -6.22 -11.46 6.77
N PHE A 221 -5.86 -10.61 7.74
CA PHE A 221 -6.84 -9.81 8.47
C PHE A 221 -7.27 -8.61 7.60
N PRO A 222 -8.54 -8.16 7.68
CA PRO A 222 -9.01 -7.02 6.90
C PRO A 222 -8.40 -5.72 7.41
N VAL A 223 -8.22 -4.76 6.51
CA VAL A 223 -7.87 -3.36 6.82
C VAL A 223 -9.15 -2.63 7.20
N ARG A 224 -9.39 -2.41 8.51
CA ARG A 224 -10.62 -1.77 9.03
C ARG A 224 -10.41 -1.02 10.35
#